data_f7301331021c92414aeb6b7ac2ed6f18
#
_entry.id   f7301331021c92414aeb6b7ac2ed6f18
#
_cell.length_a   1.000
_cell.length_b   1.000
_cell.length_c   1.000
_cell.angle_alpha   90.00
_cell.angle_beta   90.00
_cell.angle_gamma   90.00
#
_symmetry.space_group_name_H-M   'P 1'
#
loop_
_entity.id
_entity.type
_entity.pdbx_description
1 polymer ?
#
loop_
_entity_poly.entity_id
_entity_poly.type
_entity_poly.pdbx_seq_one_letter_code
_entity_poly.pdbx_strand_id
1 'polypeptide(L)'
;MVNTKNGKLVAEEKGVSGYQVIDNTPTKIYLYLETSQLPLRKGVLADGKVDMESKEGSAIALYYGSEKNLNLRYGISFISAEQAKKNLQRDITTYDVKAVADAGRRIWNKTLGKIVIEGGSEDEKEIFYTSLYRTYERMINLSEDGKYYSAFDGKIHEDGGVPFYTDDWIWDTYRATHPLRILIEPQKELDMIRSYIRMAEQSDRRWMPTFPEVTGDSHRMNGNHAVAVIWDAYCKGLKDFDLEAAYEACKGAITEKTLLPWLRCPLTELDKFYQEKGFFPALNPGEEETCKAVHSFERRQAVAVMLGNCYDNWCLAQIARTLNKTDDYKKFMRMSYTYRNVYNAETGFFHPKNKDGKFIEPFDYRYSGGQGAPVSYTHLRAHETS
;
A
#
# COMPACT_ATOMS: atom_id res chain seq x y z
N MET A 1 21.67 -12.04 -21.63
CA MET A 1 21.89 -10.60 -21.43
C MET A 1 21.04 -10.11 -20.29
N VAL A 2 21.61 -9.34 -19.36
CA VAL A 2 20.91 -8.63 -18.27
C VAL A 2 21.12 -7.14 -18.49
N ASN A 3 20.08 -6.35 -18.38
CA ASN A 3 20.17 -4.89 -18.59
C ASN A 3 19.36 -4.13 -17.52
N THR A 4 19.72 -2.87 -17.34
CA THR A 4 18.99 -1.91 -16.49
C THR A 4 18.80 -0.59 -17.23
N LYS A 5 17.67 0.07 -17.03
CA LYS A 5 17.37 1.36 -17.64
C LYS A 5 18.02 2.52 -16.87
N ASN A 6 17.86 2.51 -15.54
CA ASN A 6 18.35 3.54 -14.63
C ASN A 6 19.14 2.90 -13.50
N GLY A 7 20.32 2.36 -13.81
CA GLY A 7 21.12 1.67 -12.81
C GLY A 7 22.49 1.27 -13.32
N LYS A 8 23.12 0.36 -12.59
CA LYS A 8 24.45 -0.14 -12.87
C LYS A 8 24.52 -1.63 -12.60
N LEU A 9 25.08 -2.36 -13.53
CA LEU A 9 25.34 -3.81 -13.42
C LEU A 9 26.82 -4.08 -13.42
N VAL A 10 27.22 -5.14 -12.73
CA VAL A 10 28.59 -5.61 -12.62
C VAL A 10 28.65 -7.07 -13.07
N ALA A 11 29.60 -7.40 -13.92
CA ALA A 11 29.85 -8.78 -14.33
C ALA A 11 30.60 -9.55 -13.24
N GLU A 12 29.90 -10.42 -12.56
CA GLU A 12 30.43 -11.33 -11.54
C GLU A 12 31.13 -12.54 -12.16
N GLU A 13 31.80 -13.34 -11.33
CA GLU A 13 32.42 -14.57 -11.81
C GLU A 13 31.41 -15.51 -12.47
N LYS A 14 30.27 -15.70 -11.83
CA LYS A 14 29.23 -16.68 -12.22
C LYS A 14 27.93 -16.04 -12.68
N GLY A 15 27.87 -14.73 -12.78
CA GLY A 15 26.62 -14.05 -13.10
C GLY A 15 26.71 -12.54 -13.17
N VAL A 16 25.73 -11.88 -12.58
CA VAL A 16 25.59 -10.42 -12.61
C VAL A 16 25.10 -9.93 -11.26
N SER A 17 25.69 -8.84 -10.76
CA SER A 17 25.12 -8.08 -9.65
C SER A 17 24.83 -6.63 -10.07
N GLY A 18 24.14 -5.88 -9.24
CA GLY A 18 23.93 -4.46 -9.49
C GLY A 18 22.61 -3.94 -8.97
N TYR A 19 22.15 -2.85 -9.52
CA TYR A 19 20.90 -2.24 -9.12
C TYR A 19 20.18 -1.53 -10.27
N GLN A 20 18.88 -1.34 -10.08
CA GLN A 20 18.05 -0.41 -10.84
C GLN A 20 17.36 0.56 -9.90
N VAL A 21 17.30 1.84 -10.28
CA VAL A 21 16.47 2.84 -9.61
C VAL A 21 15.05 2.73 -10.17
N ILE A 22 14.06 2.69 -9.30
CA ILE A 22 12.65 2.71 -9.71
C ILE A 22 12.32 4.09 -10.28
N ASP A 23 11.72 4.13 -11.47
CA ASP A 23 11.43 5.38 -12.20
C ASP A 23 10.70 6.41 -11.29
N ASN A 24 11.19 7.64 -11.33
CA ASN A 24 10.69 8.80 -10.58
C ASN A 24 10.78 8.68 -9.04
N THR A 25 11.62 7.80 -8.52
CA THR A 25 11.85 7.63 -7.08
C THR A 25 13.33 7.50 -6.78
N PRO A 26 13.78 7.71 -5.53
CA PRO A 26 15.15 7.40 -5.11
C PRO A 26 15.37 5.91 -4.77
N THR A 27 14.32 5.09 -4.78
CA THR A 27 14.35 3.70 -4.34
C THR A 27 15.14 2.84 -5.32
N LYS A 28 16.09 2.06 -4.81
CA LYS A 28 16.86 1.10 -5.58
C LYS A 28 16.41 -0.32 -5.30
N ILE A 29 16.32 -1.12 -6.36
CA ILE A 29 16.24 -2.57 -6.26
C ILE A 29 17.59 -3.12 -6.68
N TYR A 30 18.24 -3.82 -5.76
CA TYR A 30 19.49 -4.52 -6.01
C TYR A 30 19.20 -5.95 -6.45
N LEU A 31 20.05 -6.43 -7.34
CA LEU A 31 20.01 -7.78 -7.91
C LEU A 31 21.35 -8.48 -7.69
N TYR A 32 21.28 -9.74 -7.35
CA TYR A 32 22.37 -10.69 -7.56
C TYR A 32 21.80 -11.91 -8.28
N LEU A 33 22.39 -12.21 -9.44
CA LEU A 33 22.01 -13.33 -10.30
C LEU A 33 23.22 -14.20 -10.56
N GLU A 34 23.05 -15.53 -10.46
CA GLU A 34 24.06 -16.49 -10.87
C GLU A 34 23.47 -17.61 -11.71
N THR A 35 24.33 -18.22 -12.50
CA THR A 35 23.97 -19.30 -13.44
C THR A 35 24.57 -20.62 -13.01
N SER A 36 23.95 -21.72 -13.47
CA SER A 36 24.38 -23.09 -13.11
C SER A 36 25.77 -23.44 -13.64
N GLN A 37 26.24 -22.71 -14.66
CA GLN A 37 27.53 -22.89 -15.29
C GLN A 37 28.30 -21.58 -15.31
N LEU A 38 29.62 -21.64 -15.39
CA LEU A 38 30.46 -20.46 -15.61
C LEU A 38 30.33 -19.98 -17.07
N PRO A 39 30.17 -18.68 -17.32
CA PRO A 39 30.20 -18.16 -18.68
C PRO A 39 31.60 -18.30 -19.28
N LEU A 40 31.68 -18.73 -20.54
CA LEU A 40 32.92 -18.78 -21.31
C LEU A 40 33.50 -17.39 -21.56
N ARG A 41 32.66 -16.41 -21.76
CA ARG A 41 33.03 -15.00 -21.91
C ARG A 41 31.94 -14.11 -21.30
N LYS A 42 32.34 -12.96 -20.80
CA LYS A 42 31.44 -11.94 -20.23
C LYS A 42 31.98 -10.55 -20.52
N GLY A 43 31.10 -9.56 -20.59
CA GLY A 43 31.49 -8.18 -20.81
C GLY A 43 30.30 -7.25 -20.81
N VAL A 44 30.58 -5.97 -20.94
CA VAL A 44 29.57 -4.91 -21.04
C VAL A 44 29.07 -4.82 -22.48
N LEU A 45 27.76 -4.81 -22.65
CA LEU A 45 27.13 -4.58 -23.94
C LEU A 45 26.80 -3.09 -24.09
N ALA A 46 27.47 -2.43 -25.05
CA ALA A 46 27.20 -1.05 -25.40
C ALA A 46 27.18 -0.92 -26.92
N ASP A 47 26.20 -0.20 -27.48
CA ASP A 47 26.03 0.08 -28.91
C ASP A 47 26.12 -1.19 -29.79
N GLY A 48 25.53 -2.29 -29.33
CA GLY A 48 25.53 -3.58 -30.04
C GLY A 48 26.84 -4.34 -30.02
N LYS A 49 27.88 -3.84 -29.32
CA LYS A 49 29.19 -4.51 -29.17
C LYS A 49 29.43 -4.90 -27.73
N VAL A 50 30.12 -6.03 -27.52
CA VAL A 50 30.51 -6.49 -26.18
C VAL A 50 31.96 -6.06 -25.91
N ASP A 51 32.12 -5.20 -24.93
CA ASP A 51 33.43 -4.86 -24.36
C ASP A 51 33.78 -5.89 -23.27
N MET A 52 34.81 -6.68 -23.53
CA MET A 52 35.29 -7.76 -22.63
C MET A 52 36.20 -7.25 -21.53
N GLU A 53 36.73 -6.03 -21.61
CA GLU A 53 37.61 -5.43 -20.63
C GLU A 53 36.84 -4.74 -19.53
N SER A 54 35.72 -4.14 -19.86
CA SER A 54 34.82 -3.50 -18.91
C SER A 54 34.05 -4.53 -18.08
N LYS A 55 33.97 -4.27 -16.77
CA LYS A 55 33.24 -5.13 -15.83
C LYS A 55 31.89 -4.57 -15.40
N GLU A 56 31.61 -3.30 -15.66
CA GLU A 56 30.40 -2.64 -15.17
C GLU A 56 29.80 -1.71 -16.25
N GLY A 57 28.48 -1.71 -16.32
CA GLY A 57 27.72 -0.91 -17.29
C GLY A 57 26.21 -1.07 -17.11
N SER A 58 25.44 -0.56 -18.06
CA SER A 58 23.98 -0.68 -18.06
C SER A 58 23.48 -2.03 -18.59
N ALA A 59 24.31 -2.78 -19.29
CA ALA A 59 23.95 -4.10 -19.79
C ALA A 59 25.17 -5.04 -19.74
N ILE A 60 24.97 -6.25 -19.25
CA ILE A 60 25.99 -7.30 -19.19
C ILE A 60 25.58 -8.46 -20.11
N ALA A 61 26.52 -8.87 -20.95
CA ALA A 61 26.42 -10.08 -21.76
C ALA A 61 27.22 -11.21 -21.15
N LEU A 62 26.60 -12.38 -21.02
CA LEU A 62 27.21 -13.62 -20.60
C LEU A 62 27.07 -14.63 -21.75
N TYR A 63 28.18 -15.26 -22.15
CA TYR A 63 28.23 -16.20 -23.27
C TYR A 63 28.59 -17.61 -22.79
N TYR A 64 27.78 -18.59 -23.16
CA TYR A 64 27.90 -20.01 -22.71
C TYR A 64 28.16 -20.99 -23.88
N GLY A 65 28.51 -20.50 -25.06
CA GLY A 65 28.76 -21.36 -26.21
C GLY A 65 27.47 -21.95 -26.78
N SER A 66 27.50 -23.25 -27.03
CA SER A 66 26.36 -24.01 -27.60
C SER A 66 25.46 -24.69 -26.56
N GLU A 67 25.59 -24.28 -25.29
CA GLU A 67 24.75 -24.86 -24.23
C GLU A 67 23.27 -24.65 -24.52
N LYS A 68 22.48 -25.73 -24.44
CA LYS A 68 21.03 -25.71 -24.70
C LYS A 68 20.21 -25.48 -23.43
N ASN A 69 20.76 -25.85 -22.27
CA ASN A 69 20.06 -25.75 -20.99
C ASN A 69 20.91 -24.97 -19.98
N LEU A 70 20.44 -23.83 -19.58
CA LEU A 70 21.07 -23.00 -18.58
C LEU A 70 20.05 -22.65 -17.49
N ASN A 71 20.29 -23.09 -16.27
CA ASN A 71 19.50 -22.69 -15.13
C ASN A 71 20.12 -21.43 -14.50
N LEU A 72 19.27 -20.54 -14.06
CA LEU A 72 19.66 -19.35 -13.33
C LEU A 72 18.85 -19.24 -12.04
N ARG A 73 19.45 -18.59 -11.03
CA ARG A 73 18.75 -18.19 -9.82
C ARG A 73 19.16 -16.76 -9.45
N TYR A 74 18.28 -16.03 -8.81
CA TYR A 74 18.54 -14.66 -8.43
C TYR A 74 17.89 -14.32 -7.10
N GLY A 75 18.48 -13.34 -6.42
CA GLY A 75 17.94 -12.68 -5.25
C GLY A 75 17.83 -11.18 -5.50
N ILE A 76 16.90 -10.56 -4.80
CA ILE A 76 16.74 -9.11 -4.78
C ILE A 76 16.90 -8.58 -3.36
N SER A 77 17.19 -7.28 -3.24
CA SER A 77 17.29 -6.57 -1.98
C SER A 77 16.96 -5.11 -2.19
N PHE A 78 16.43 -4.47 -1.16
CA PHE A 78 16.32 -3.00 -1.12
C PHE A 78 17.50 -2.36 -0.36
N ILE A 79 18.44 -3.16 0.12
CA ILE A 79 19.59 -2.72 0.94
C ILE A 79 20.86 -2.63 0.11
N SER A 80 21.31 -3.76 -0.48
CA SER A 80 22.52 -3.83 -1.29
C SER A 80 22.60 -5.07 -2.18
N ALA A 81 23.54 -5.08 -3.13
CA ALA A 81 23.81 -6.26 -3.96
C ALA A 81 24.36 -7.44 -3.14
N GLU A 82 25.17 -7.16 -2.11
CA GLU A 82 25.67 -8.17 -1.16
C GLU A 82 24.51 -8.79 -0.37
N GLN A 83 23.52 -7.97 0.03
CA GLN A 83 22.33 -8.49 0.70
C GLN A 83 21.47 -9.32 -0.27
N ALA A 84 21.30 -8.89 -1.53
CA ALA A 84 20.63 -9.69 -2.55
C ALA A 84 21.28 -11.08 -2.73
N LYS A 85 22.62 -11.13 -2.69
CA LYS A 85 23.35 -12.39 -2.72
C LYS A 85 23.07 -13.27 -1.49
N LYS A 86 23.06 -12.70 -0.29
CA LYS A 86 22.74 -13.43 0.95
C LYS A 86 21.31 -13.98 0.90
N ASN A 87 20.34 -13.16 0.45
CA ASN A 87 18.95 -13.58 0.29
C ASN A 87 18.84 -14.77 -0.66
N LEU A 88 19.51 -14.71 -1.83
CA LEU A 88 19.56 -15.83 -2.77
C LEU A 88 20.11 -17.10 -2.14
N GLN A 89 21.26 -17.00 -1.44
CA GLN A 89 21.95 -18.14 -0.85
C GLN A 89 21.15 -18.78 0.29
N ARG A 90 20.38 -17.99 1.03
CA ARG A 90 19.49 -18.45 2.10
C ARG A 90 18.23 -19.14 1.53
N ASP A 91 17.58 -18.53 0.54
CA ASP A 91 16.22 -18.91 0.14
C ASP A 91 16.19 -19.90 -1.02
N ILE A 92 17.15 -19.83 -1.95
CA ILE A 92 17.21 -20.70 -3.13
C ILE A 92 18.60 -21.34 -3.21
N THR A 93 18.75 -22.50 -2.57
CA THR A 93 20.05 -23.18 -2.43
C THR A 93 20.40 -24.10 -3.60
N THR A 94 19.48 -24.33 -4.54
CA THR A 94 19.64 -25.28 -5.65
C THR A 94 19.19 -24.68 -6.98
N TYR A 95 19.68 -25.25 -8.08
CA TYR A 95 19.20 -24.98 -9.44
C TYR A 95 18.09 -25.97 -9.90
N ASP A 96 17.71 -26.92 -9.06
CA ASP A 96 16.59 -27.80 -9.33
C ASP A 96 15.25 -27.06 -9.13
N VAL A 97 14.65 -26.65 -10.25
CA VAL A 97 13.38 -25.91 -10.28
C VAL A 97 12.26 -26.71 -9.61
N LYS A 98 12.27 -28.05 -9.77
CA LYS A 98 11.25 -28.89 -9.14
C LYS A 98 11.38 -28.88 -7.62
N ALA A 99 12.58 -29.00 -7.10
CA ALA A 99 12.85 -28.93 -5.65
C ALA A 99 12.40 -27.59 -5.05
N VAL A 100 12.67 -26.47 -5.74
CA VAL A 100 12.23 -25.13 -5.33
C VAL A 100 10.70 -25.02 -5.34
N ALA A 101 10.06 -25.50 -6.42
CA ALA A 101 8.59 -25.51 -6.54
C ALA A 101 7.93 -26.35 -5.43
N ASP A 102 8.48 -27.52 -5.13
CA ASP A 102 7.97 -28.40 -4.07
C ASP A 102 8.16 -27.76 -2.66
N ALA A 103 9.25 -27.02 -2.45
CA ALA A 103 9.46 -26.25 -1.21
C ALA A 103 8.42 -25.12 -1.10
N GLY A 104 8.20 -24.36 -2.15
CA GLY A 104 7.16 -23.32 -2.19
C GLY A 104 5.77 -23.87 -1.95
N ARG A 105 5.44 -25.00 -2.56
CA ARG A 105 4.13 -25.67 -2.35
C ARG A 105 3.92 -26.08 -0.89
N ARG A 106 4.95 -26.59 -0.21
CA ARG A 106 4.84 -26.93 1.22
C ARG A 106 4.56 -25.70 2.08
N ILE A 107 5.21 -24.57 1.80
CA ILE A 107 4.98 -23.31 2.52
C ILE A 107 3.54 -22.84 2.30
N TRP A 108 3.08 -22.82 1.06
CA TRP A 108 1.71 -22.40 0.73
C TRP A 108 0.64 -23.34 1.31
N ASN A 109 0.83 -24.65 1.22
CA ASN A 109 -0.10 -25.61 1.83
C ASN A 109 -0.21 -25.41 3.36
N LYS A 110 0.90 -25.14 4.04
CA LYS A 110 0.89 -24.81 5.47
C LYS A 110 0.16 -23.49 5.75
N THR A 111 0.36 -22.49 4.91
CA THR A 111 -0.23 -21.15 5.08
C THR A 111 -1.73 -21.16 4.83
N LEU A 112 -2.16 -21.70 3.69
CA LEU A 112 -3.57 -21.76 3.29
C LEU A 112 -4.35 -22.78 4.13
N GLY A 113 -3.69 -23.86 4.55
CA GLY A 113 -4.29 -24.91 5.39
C GLY A 113 -4.63 -24.49 6.84
N LYS A 114 -4.40 -23.21 7.19
CA LYS A 114 -4.93 -22.63 8.43
C LYS A 114 -6.47 -22.56 8.45
N ILE A 115 -7.08 -22.51 7.27
CA ILE A 115 -8.52 -22.58 7.10
C ILE A 115 -8.80 -23.84 6.27
N VAL A 116 -9.56 -24.77 6.87
CA VAL A 116 -10.00 -25.98 6.18
C VAL A 116 -11.49 -25.87 5.94
N ILE A 117 -11.91 -26.02 4.67
CA ILE A 117 -13.32 -25.99 4.29
C ILE A 117 -13.80 -27.40 3.94
N GLU A 118 -15.00 -27.73 4.36
CA GLU A 118 -15.67 -28.98 4.05
C GLU A 118 -16.97 -28.72 3.29
N GLY A 119 -17.36 -29.64 2.42
CA GLY A 119 -18.52 -29.48 1.54
C GLY A 119 -18.23 -28.58 0.33
N GLY A 120 -19.28 -28.22 -0.39
CA GLY A 120 -19.19 -27.47 -1.64
C GLY A 120 -18.61 -28.27 -2.83
N SER A 121 -18.63 -27.69 -4.01
CA SER A 121 -17.99 -28.23 -5.21
C SER A 121 -16.46 -27.97 -5.20
N GLU A 122 -15.72 -28.65 -6.07
CA GLU A 122 -14.29 -28.39 -6.22
C GLU A 122 -14.02 -26.97 -6.74
N ASP A 123 -14.88 -26.45 -7.63
CA ASP A 123 -14.77 -25.07 -8.14
C ASP A 123 -14.93 -24.04 -7.00
N GLU A 124 -15.88 -24.25 -6.08
CA GLU A 124 -16.04 -23.38 -4.91
C GLU A 124 -14.83 -23.42 -3.98
N LYS A 125 -14.22 -24.58 -3.78
CA LYS A 125 -12.98 -24.73 -3.02
C LYS A 125 -11.80 -24.02 -3.72
N GLU A 126 -11.68 -24.17 -5.05
CA GLU A 126 -10.65 -23.48 -5.83
C GLU A 126 -10.81 -21.96 -5.73
N ILE A 127 -12.02 -21.44 -5.86
CA ILE A 127 -12.34 -20.01 -5.69
C ILE A 127 -11.95 -19.54 -4.29
N PHE A 128 -12.32 -20.30 -3.24
CA PHE A 128 -12.00 -19.96 -1.87
C PHE A 128 -10.48 -19.88 -1.63
N TYR A 129 -9.74 -20.94 -1.98
CA TYR A 129 -8.30 -20.96 -1.71
C TYR A 129 -7.52 -20.00 -2.60
N THR A 130 -7.98 -19.74 -3.84
CA THR A 130 -7.41 -18.69 -4.69
C THR A 130 -7.64 -17.31 -4.09
N SER A 131 -8.82 -17.04 -3.56
CA SER A 131 -9.13 -15.80 -2.89
C SER A 131 -8.32 -15.64 -1.59
N LEU A 132 -8.19 -16.70 -0.80
CA LEU A 132 -7.34 -16.70 0.40
C LEU A 132 -5.86 -16.47 0.05
N TYR A 133 -5.33 -17.11 -1.00
CA TYR A 133 -3.98 -16.87 -1.51
C TYR A 133 -3.77 -15.39 -1.83
N ARG A 134 -4.71 -14.74 -2.53
CA ARG A 134 -4.63 -13.33 -2.90
C ARG A 134 -4.59 -12.39 -1.70
N THR A 135 -5.13 -12.75 -0.54
CA THR A 135 -5.01 -11.94 0.67
C THR A 135 -3.58 -11.83 1.20
N TYR A 136 -2.66 -12.70 0.75
CA TYR A 136 -1.24 -12.68 1.10
C TYR A 136 -0.35 -11.93 0.08
N GLU A 137 -0.92 -11.40 -1.00
CA GLU A 137 -0.15 -10.59 -1.97
C GLU A 137 0.37 -9.29 -1.36
N ARG A 138 -0.32 -8.79 -0.30
CA ARG A 138 0.02 -7.57 0.46
C ARG A 138 -0.23 -7.82 1.95
N MET A 139 0.44 -7.23 2.88
CA MET A 139 1.69 -6.43 2.77
C MET A 139 2.89 -7.35 2.59
N ILE A 140 3.98 -6.84 2.03
CA ILE A 140 5.24 -7.55 1.90
C ILE A 140 6.21 -7.20 3.05
N ASN A 141 6.97 -8.18 3.49
CA ASN A 141 8.03 -8.00 4.48
C ASN A 141 9.32 -7.52 3.80
N LEU A 142 9.82 -6.34 4.17
CA LEU A 142 11.08 -5.78 3.68
C LEU A 142 12.27 -5.99 4.63
N SER A 143 12.08 -6.65 5.78
CA SER A 143 13.21 -6.95 6.66
C SER A 143 14.13 -8.00 6.04
N GLU A 144 15.40 -7.68 5.99
CA GLU A 144 16.48 -8.47 5.43
C GLU A 144 17.61 -8.58 6.47
N ASP A 145 17.72 -9.74 7.14
CA ASP A 145 18.72 -10.02 8.16
C ASP A 145 18.78 -8.95 9.28
N GLY A 146 17.62 -8.54 9.77
CA GLY A 146 17.49 -7.57 10.88
C GLY A 146 17.47 -6.09 10.46
N LYS A 147 17.48 -5.81 9.15
CA LYS A 147 17.47 -4.45 8.59
C LYS A 147 16.38 -4.29 7.54
N TYR A 148 15.98 -3.06 7.29
CA TYR A 148 15.09 -2.74 6.18
C TYR A 148 15.39 -1.36 5.59
N TYR A 149 15.09 -1.18 4.32
CA TYR A 149 15.07 0.13 3.67
C TYR A 149 13.69 0.76 3.83
N SER A 150 13.64 2.02 4.27
CA SER A 150 12.42 2.82 4.30
C SER A 150 12.44 3.87 3.22
N ALA A 151 11.45 3.86 2.34
CA ALA A 151 11.26 4.91 1.35
C ALA A 151 10.65 6.20 1.94
N PHE A 152 10.22 6.18 3.21
CA PHE A 152 9.64 7.33 3.90
C PHE A 152 10.68 8.37 4.30
N ASP A 153 11.92 7.95 4.53
CA ASP A 153 13.07 8.84 4.81
C ASP A 153 14.31 8.53 3.96
N GLY A 154 14.23 7.52 3.09
CA GLY A 154 15.31 7.10 2.18
C GLY A 154 16.48 6.41 2.88
N LYS A 155 16.30 5.85 4.08
CA LYS A 155 17.37 5.26 4.89
C LYS A 155 17.18 3.78 5.15
N ILE A 156 18.29 3.13 5.53
CA ILE A 156 18.30 1.77 6.07
C ILE A 156 18.22 1.85 7.59
N HIS A 157 17.31 1.07 8.17
CA HIS A 157 17.07 0.97 9.61
C HIS A 157 17.32 -0.44 10.13
N GLU A 158 17.66 -0.57 11.40
CA GLU A 158 17.57 -1.84 12.13
C GLU A 158 16.10 -2.13 12.44
N ASP A 159 15.65 -3.37 12.27
CA ASP A 159 14.25 -3.74 12.55
C ASP A 159 13.98 -4.03 14.04
N GLY A 160 15.02 -4.19 14.83
CA GLY A 160 14.91 -4.46 16.27
C GLY A 160 14.23 -5.80 16.60
N GLY A 161 14.26 -6.73 15.67
CA GLY A 161 13.61 -8.05 15.81
C GLY A 161 12.09 -8.02 15.51
N VAL A 162 11.57 -6.89 15.01
CA VAL A 162 10.18 -6.72 14.56
C VAL A 162 10.17 -6.42 13.06
N PRO A 163 9.69 -7.34 12.22
CA PRO A 163 9.69 -7.17 10.78
C PRO A 163 9.01 -5.88 10.33
N PHE A 164 9.56 -5.26 9.27
CA PHE A 164 8.97 -4.09 8.63
C PHE A 164 8.20 -4.52 7.39
N TYR A 165 6.90 -4.21 7.40
CA TYR A 165 5.98 -4.49 6.30
C TYR A 165 5.63 -3.22 5.56
N THR A 166 5.47 -3.29 4.23
CA THR A 166 4.98 -2.20 3.37
C THR A 166 4.19 -2.77 2.19
N ASP A 167 3.86 -1.91 1.22
CA ASP A 167 3.07 -2.25 0.05
C ASP A 167 1.65 -2.67 0.40
N ASP A 168 0.90 -1.72 0.95
CA ASP A 168 -0.50 -1.92 1.28
C ASP A 168 -1.41 -0.90 0.61
N TRP A 169 -2.49 -1.40 0.09
CA TRP A 169 -3.57 -0.59 -0.46
C TRP A 169 -4.68 -0.50 0.59
N ILE A 170 -4.45 0.35 1.60
CA ILE A 170 -5.28 0.37 2.81
C ILE A 170 -6.76 0.61 2.49
N TRP A 171 -7.07 1.40 1.45
CA TRP A 171 -8.45 1.60 0.98
C TRP A 171 -9.15 0.29 0.59
N ASP A 172 -8.39 -0.67 0.04
CA ASP A 172 -8.89 -1.99 -0.36
C ASP A 172 -8.91 -2.97 0.82
N THR A 173 -7.86 -2.95 1.64
CA THR A 173 -7.56 -4.02 2.62
C THR A 173 -8.21 -3.83 3.98
N TYR A 174 -8.53 -2.59 4.38
CA TYR A 174 -9.03 -2.29 5.73
C TYR A 174 -10.35 -2.99 6.08
N ARG A 175 -11.21 -3.27 5.08
CA ARG A 175 -12.54 -3.83 5.31
C ARG A 175 -12.55 -5.31 5.65
N ALA A 176 -11.67 -6.09 5.03
CA ALA A 176 -11.72 -7.54 5.13
C ALA A 176 -10.35 -8.20 5.34
N THR A 177 -9.30 -7.77 4.62
CA THR A 177 -7.99 -8.42 4.67
C THR A 177 -7.34 -8.28 6.05
N HIS A 178 -7.27 -7.07 6.61
CA HIS A 178 -6.75 -6.85 7.97
C HIS A 178 -7.62 -7.53 9.03
N PRO A 179 -8.97 -7.39 9.03
CA PRO A 179 -9.84 -8.13 9.93
C PRO A 179 -9.67 -9.65 9.88
N LEU A 180 -9.51 -10.24 8.68
CA LEU A 180 -9.21 -11.66 8.53
C LEU A 180 -7.85 -12.01 9.13
N ARG A 181 -6.83 -11.20 8.87
CA ARG A 181 -5.46 -11.43 9.33
C ARG A 181 -5.35 -11.41 10.85
N ILE A 182 -6.12 -10.56 11.53
CA ILE A 182 -6.23 -10.58 13.01
C ILE A 182 -6.63 -11.97 13.51
N LEU A 183 -7.48 -12.69 12.77
CA LEU A 183 -7.94 -14.02 13.17
C LEU A 183 -6.92 -15.12 12.88
N ILE A 184 -6.25 -15.06 11.73
CA ILE A 184 -5.41 -16.19 11.25
C ILE A 184 -3.90 -15.94 11.38
N GLU A 185 -3.47 -14.68 11.51
CA GLU A 185 -2.06 -14.25 11.61
C GLU A 185 -1.88 -13.05 12.57
N PRO A 186 -2.40 -13.12 13.82
CA PRO A 186 -2.46 -11.97 14.71
C PRO A 186 -1.09 -11.30 14.95
N GLN A 187 0.00 -12.08 15.03
CA GLN A 187 1.33 -11.52 15.23
C GLN A 187 1.80 -10.72 13.99
N LYS A 188 1.54 -11.23 12.78
CA LYS A 188 1.89 -10.49 11.56
C LYS A 188 1.08 -9.21 11.44
N GLU A 189 -0.20 -9.25 11.78
CA GLU A 189 -1.03 -8.05 11.78
C GLU A 189 -0.51 -7.00 12.76
N LEU A 190 -0.09 -7.42 13.95
CA LEU A 190 0.53 -6.55 14.93
C LEU A 190 1.82 -5.89 14.39
N ASP A 191 2.67 -6.66 13.72
CA ASP A 191 3.91 -6.16 13.12
C ASP A 191 3.63 -5.23 11.92
N MET A 192 2.54 -5.43 11.18
CA MET A 192 2.07 -4.52 10.13
C MET A 192 1.60 -3.17 10.71
N ILE A 193 0.84 -3.19 11.80
CA ILE A 193 0.43 -1.96 12.51
C ILE A 193 1.65 -1.20 13.04
N ARG A 194 2.61 -1.89 13.64
CA ARG A 194 3.89 -1.30 14.07
C ARG A 194 4.65 -0.68 12.89
N SER A 195 4.55 -1.30 11.71
CA SER A 195 5.16 -0.77 10.48
C SER A 195 4.52 0.52 10.02
N TYR A 196 3.19 0.66 10.12
CA TYR A 196 2.52 1.95 9.83
C TYR A 196 2.99 3.07 10.77
N ILE A 197 3.15 2.77 12.06
CA ILE A 197 3.65 3.75 13.03
C ILE A 197 5.07 4.19 12.65
N ARG A 198 5.97 3.24 12.33
CA ARG A 198 7.33 3.56 11.87
C ARG A 198 7.33 4.39 10.58
N MET A 199 6.46 4.09 9.61
CA MET A 199 6.33 4.89 8.38
C MET A 199 5.96 6.33 8.70
N ALA A 200 5.02 6.55 9.63
CA ALA A 200 4.64 7.87 10.07
C ALA A 200 5.81 8.59 10.77
N GLU A 201 6.50 7.94 11.70
CA GLU A 201 7.65 8.48 12.42
C GLU A 201 8.81 8.87 11.50
N GLN A 202 9.03 8.10 10.42
CA GLN A 202 10.08 8.31 9.43
C GLN A 202 9.70 9.36 8.38
N SER A 203 8.42 9.68 8.26
CA SER A 203 7.97 10.69 7.31
C SER A 203 8.16 12.12 7.85
N ASP A 204 8.38 13.10 6.97
CA ASP A 204 8.62 14.50 7.30
C ASP A 204 7.46 15.16 8.07
N ARG A 205 6.22 14.73 7.80
CA ARG A 205 5.01 15.27 8.43
C ARG A 205 4.48 14.40 9.56
N ARG A 206 5.03 13.22 9.76
CA ARG A 206 4.54 12.22 10.72
C ARG A 206 3.07 11.85 10.54
N TRP A 207 2.54 12.00 9.33
CA TRP A 207 1.19 11.57 9.01
C TRP A 207 1.14 10.06 8.79
N MET A 208 0.09 9.44 9.30
CA MET A 208 -0.19 8.04 9.04
C MET A 208 -0.32 7.81 7.52
N PRO A 209 0.29 6.74 6.96
CA PRO A 209 0.23 6.48 5.54
C PRO A 209 -1.20 6.20 5.06
N THR A 210 -1.48 6.57 3.83
CA THR A 210 -2.76 6.34 3.16
C THR A 210 -2.69 5.14 2.22
N PHE A 211 -1.59 5.05 1.46
CA PHE A 211 -1.40 4.04 0.44
C PHE A 211 0.10 3.72 0.29
N PRO A 212 0.70 3.10 1.34
CA PRO A 212 2.13 2.83 1.37
C PRO A 212 2.54 1.83 0.29
N GLU A 213 3.61 2.16 -0.40
CA GLU A 213 4.28 1.32 -1.40
C GLU A 213 5.77 1.19 -1.05
N VAL A 214 6.50 0.33 -1.74
CA VAL A 214 7.95 0.19 -1.58
C VAL A 214 8.72 1.47 -1.91
N THR A 215 8.07 2.42 -2.55
CA THR A 215 8.62 3.72 -2.98
C THR A 215 8.15 4.90 -2.11
N GLY A 216 7.40 4.63 -1.06
CA GLY A 216 6.79 5.62 -0.17
C GLY A 216 5.27 5.63 -0.23
N ASP A 217 4.63 6.64 0.34
CA ASP A 217 3.17 6.75 0.30
C ASP A 217 2.71 7.40 -1.01
N SER A 218 1.99 6.68 -1.84
CA SER A 218 1.51 7.16 -3.13
C SER A 218 0.22 7.98 -3.04
N HIS A 219 -0.45 8.01 -1.89
CA HIS A 219 -1.72 8.73 -1.65
C HIS A 219 -2.80 8.46 -2.72
N ARG A 220 -2.79 7.31 -3.34
CA ARG A 220 -3.74 6.95 -4.39
C ARG A 220 -5.16 7.00 -3.87
N MET A 221 -6.02 6.59 -3.68
CA MET A 221 -7.38 6.61 -3.18
C MET A 221 -7.62 7.70 -2.11
N ASN A 222 -8.86 7.89 -1.75
CA ASN A 222 -9.28 8.76 -0.66
C ASN A 222 -9.28 8.01 0.70
N GLY A 223 -9.48 8.76 1.80
CA GLY A 223 -9.57 8.23 3.15
C GLY A 223 -8.23 8.08 3.87
N ASN A 224 -8.31 7.92 5.19
CA ASN A 224 -7.18 7.70 6.10
C ASN A 224 -7.39 6.40 6.90
N HIS A 225 -7.79 5.33 6.20
CA HIS A 225 -8.35 4.11 6.78
C HIS A 225 -7.38 3.28 7.63
N ALA A 226 -6.10 3.65 7.71
CA ALA A 226 -5.18 3.04 8.68
C ALA A 226 -5.71 3.18 10.12
N VAL A 227 -6.42 4.27 10.44
CA VAL A 227 -7.07 4.45 11.75
C VAL A 227 -8.12 3.37 12.01
N ALA A 228 -8.83 2.92 10.98
CA ALA A 228 -9.82 1.84 11.11
C ALA A 228 -9.14 0.49 11.36
N VAL A 229 -8.03 0.19 10.67
CA VAL A 229 -7.22 -1.00 10.90
C VAL A 229 -6.71 -1.04 12.35
N ILE A 230 -6.15 0.06 12.83
CA ILE A 230 -5.61 0.19 14.20
C ILE A 230 -6.71 0.02 15.24
N TRP A 231 -7.87 0.68 15.04
CA TRP A 231 -8.97 0.59 16.00
C TRP A 231 -9.61 -0.79 16.03
N ASP A 232 -9.82 -1.43 14.88
CA ASP A 232 -10.35 -2.79 14.80
C ASP A 232 -9.43 -3.80 15.50
N ALA A 233 -8.13 -3.74 15.23
CA ALA A 233 -7.12 -4.58 15.89
C ALA A 233 -7.12 -4.38 17.41
N TYR A 234 -7.14 -3.12 17.87
CA TYR A 234 -7.19 -2.80 19.29
C TYR A 234 -8.43 -3.37 19.98
N CYS A 235 -9.61 -3.24 19.36
CA CYS A 235 -10.86 -3.79 19.86
C CYS A 235 -10.83 -5.32 19.95
N LYS A 236 -10.13 -5.99 19.03
CA LYS A 236 -9.97 -7.44 18.99
C LYS A 236 -8.84 -7.96 19.87
N GLY A 237 -8.21 -7.09 20.66
CA GLY A 237 -7.22 -7.44 21.67
C GLY A 237 -5.76 -7.36 21.25
N LEU A 238 -5.44 -6.95 20.02
CA LEU A 238 -4.08 -6.66 19.59
C LEU A 238 -3.67 -5.26 20.12
N LYS A 239 -2.99 -5.20 21.26
CA LYS A 239 -2.71 -3.95 21.96
C LYS A 239 -1.21 -3.67 22.14
N ASP A 240 -0.34 -4.57 21.71
CA ASP A 240 1.10 -4.45 21.89
C ASP A 240 1.74 -3.57 20.78
N PHE A 241 1.30 -2.32 20.74
CA PHE A 241 1.86 -1.24 19.91
C PHE A 241 1.63 0.11 20.60
N ASP A 242 2.36 1.13 20.17
CA ASP A 242 2.22 2.48 20.71
C ASP A 242 0.93 3.14 20.18
N LEU A 243 -0.14 3.04 20.96
CA LEU A 243 -1.44 3.62 20.61
C LEU A 243 -1.41 5.14 20.61
N GLU A 244 -0.59 5.79 21.45
CA GLU A 244 -0.45 7.24 21.48
C GLU A 244 0.23 7.74 20.20
N ALA A 245 1.35 7.13 19.78
CA ALA A 245 2.03 7.46 18.55
C ALA A 245 1.12 7.21 17.32
N ALA A 246 0.39 6.09 17.30
CA ALA A 246 -0.58 5.80 16.26
C ALA A 246 -1.70 6.86 16.19
N TYR A 247 -2.22 7.26 17.35
CA TYR A 247 -3.25 8.30 17.47
C TYR A 247 -2.77 9.63 16.90
N GLU A 248 -1.61 10.14 17.32
CA GLU A 248 -1.09 11.43 16.84
C GLU A 248 -0.82 11.40 15.34
N ALA A 249 -0.30 10.30 14.78
CA ALA A 249 -0.08 10.15 13.36
C ALA A 249 -1.41 10.12 12.56
N CYS A 250 -2.42 9.41 13.03
CA CYS A 250 -3.76 9.38 12.44
C CYS A 250 -4.44 10.76 12.55
N LYS A 251 -4.32 11.43 13.70
CA LYS A 251 -4.85 12.78 13.91
C LYS A 251 -4.24 13.77 12.92
N GLY A 252 -2.92 13.76 12.76
CA GLY A 252 -2.23 14.60 11.77
C GLY A 252 -2.74 14.33 10.35
N ALA A 253 -2.84 13.07 9.94
CA ALA A 253 -3.33 12.70 8.62
C ALA A 253 -4.79 13.16 8.37
N ILE A 254 -5.66 13.11 9.38
CA ILE A 254 -7.08 13.49 9.25
C ILE A 254 -7.30 15.00 9.35
N THR A 255 -6.46 15.73 10.12
CA THR A 255 -6.72 17.14 10.43
C THR A 255 -5.83 18.13 9.69
N GLU A 256 -4.70 17.71 9.15
CA GLU A 256 -3.69 18.58 8.55
C GLU A 256 -3.43 18.31 7.08
N LYS A 257 -3.68 17.06 6.63
CA LYS A 257 -3.51 16.63 5.23
C LYS A 257 -4.81 16.84 4.46
N THR A 258 -4.72 17.18 3.18
CA THR A 258 -5.87 17.21 2.29
C THR A 258 -6.54 15.84 2.17
N LEU A 259 -7.86 15.86 2.00
CA LEU A 259 -8.67 14.67 1.70
C LEU A 259 -8.67 14.31 0.21
N LEU A 260 -8.13 15.17 -0.64
CA LEU A 260 -8.06 14.93 -2.09
C LEU A 260 -7.16 13.73 -2.39
N PRO A 261 -7.60 12.78 -3.23
CA PRO A 261 -6.79 11.63 -3.63
C PRO A 261 -5.59 12.06 -4.50
N TRP A 262 -4.54 11.24 -4.51
CA TRP A 262 -3.30 11.45 -5.28
C TRP A 262 -2.50 12.70 -4.90
N LEU A 263 -2.71 13.23 -3.71
CA LEU A 263 -2.06 14.45 -3.28
C LEU A 263 -1.60 14.36 -1.82
N ARG A 264 -0.32 14.66 -1.60
CA ARG A 264 0.27 14.79 -0.28
C ARG A 264 0.61 16.25 0.00
N CYS A 265 -0.36 17.01 0.43
CA CYS A 265 -0.16 18.40 0.83
C CYS A 265 -1.02 18.76 2.05
N PRO A 266 -0.76 19.91 2.70
CA PRO A 266 -1.65 20.47 3.71
C PRO A 266 -3.06 20.73 3.16
N LEU A 267 -3.98 21.07 4.08
CA LEU A 267 -5.36 21.39 3.75
C LEU A 267 -5.48 22.42 2.63
N THR A 268 -6.29 22.09 1.62
CA THR A 268 -6.69 22.98 0.54
C THR A 268 -7.87 23.85 0.95
N GLU A 269 -8.30 24.76 0.06
CA GLU A 269 -9.54 25.54 0.26
C GLU A 269 -10.79 24.64 0.36
N LEU A 270 -10.80 23.48 -0.32
CA LEU A 270 -11.91 22.53 -0.27
C LEU A 270 -12.00 21.83 1.08
N ASP A 271 -10.85 21.47 1.68
CA ASP A 271 -10.80 20.88 3.01
C ASP A 271 -11.25 21.90 4.09
N LYS A 272 -10.81 23.14 3.97
CA LYS A 272 -11.22 24.23 4.88
C LYS A 272 -12.72 24.49 4.78
N PHE A 273 -13.26 24.51 3.57
CA PHE A 273 -14.70 24.60 3.33
C PHE A 273 -15.44 23.46 4.03
N TYR A 274 -14.96 22.22 3.88
CA TYR A 274 -15.57 21.07 4.55
C TYR A 274 -15.54 21.20 6.08
N GLN A 275 -14.41 21.63 6.65
CA GLN A 275 -14.30 21.84 8.09
C GLN A 275 -15.29 22.91 8.62
N GLU A 276 -15.56 23.95 7.83
CA GLU A 276 -16.46 25.03 8.17
C GLU A 276 -17.94 24.68 7.95
N LYS A 277 -18.26 24.10 6.77
CA LYS A 277 -19.65 23.88 6.33
C LYS A 277 -20.16 22.47 6.63
N GLY A 278 -19.27 21.53 6.95
CA GLY A 278 -19.63 20.14 7.25
C GLY A 278 -19.99 19.29 6.03
N PHE A 279 -19.64 19.74 4.82
CA PHE A 279 -19.70 18.92 3.61
C PHE A 279 -18.63 19.36 2.61
N PHE A 280 -18.14 18.40 1.79
CA PHE A 280 -17.16 18.66 0.76
C PHE A 280 -17.87 19.13 -0.52
N PRO A 281 -17.49 20.28 -1.10
CA PRO A 281 -18.26 20.87 -2.19
C PRO A 281 -17.98 20.15 -3.52
N ALA A 282 -19.03 19.77 -4.23
CA ALA A 282 -18.96 19.27 -5.60
C ALA A 282 -19.22 20.40 -6.61
N LEU A 283 -18.89 20.14 -7.88
CA LEU A 283 -19.15 21.05 -8.99
C LEU A 283 -20.51 20.76 -9.61
N ASN A 284 -21.22 21.82 -10.05
CA ASN A 284 -22.38 21.66 -10.89
C ASN A 284 -22.00 21.08 -12.27
N PRO A 285 -22.92 20.45 -13.00
CA PRO A 285 -22.67 20.02 -14.38
C PRO A 285 -22.19 21.18 -15.24
N GLY A 286 -21.05 20.99 -15.93
CA GLY A 286 -20.43 22.02 -16.78
C GLY A 286 -19.61 23.08 -16.03
N GLU A 287 -19.56 23.06 -14.72
CA GLU A 287 -18.71 23.95 -13.93
C GLU A 287 -17.25 23.51 -14.02
N GLU A 288 -16.33 24.46 -14.27
CA GLU A 288 -14.90 24.19 -14.36
C GLU A 288 -14.27 24.06 -12.99
N GLU A 289 -13.27 23.15 -12.89
CA GLU A 289 -12.47 22.97 -11.68
C GLU A 289 -11.51 24.14 -11.50
N THR A 290 -11.64 24.85 -10.38
CA THR A 290 -10.77 26.00 -10.05
C THR A 290 -9.69 25.65 -9.03
N CYS A 291 -9.86 24.58 -8.25
CA CYS A 291 -8.86 24.13 -7.30
C CYS A 291 -7.74 23.35 -8.02
N LYS A 292 -6.58 23.99 -8.13
CA LYS A 292 -5.41 23.41 -8.85
C LYS A 292 -4.90 22.11 -8.20
N ALA A 293 -5.25 21.86 -6.95
CA ALA A 293 -4.86 20.66 -6.23
C ALA A 293 -5.68 19.42 -6.63
N VAL A 294 -6.83 19.60 -7.28
CA VAL A 294 -7.66 18.48 -7.70
C VAL A 294 -7.03 17.75 -8.87
N HIS A 295 -6.80 16.43 -8.69
CA HIS A 295 -6.25 15.58 -9.74
C HIS A 295 -7.22 15.47 -10.92
N SER A 296 -6.73 15.65 -12.15
CA SER A 296 -7.58 15.75 -13.36
C SER A 296 -8.41 14.49 -13.64
N PHE A 297 -7.90 13.32 -13.29
CA PHE A 297 -8.58 12.04 -13.44
C PHE A 297 -9.47 11.71 -12.24
N GLU A 298 -8.93 11.79 -11.00
CA GLU A 298 -9.65 11.41 -9.78
C GLU A 298 -10.71 12.44 -9.38
N ARG A 299 -10.51 13.70 -9.71
CA ARG A 299 -11.42 14.80 -9.40
C ARG A 299 -11.68 14.95 -7.89
N ARG A 300 -12.77 15.60 -7.49
CA ARG A 300 -13.09 15.89 -6.08
C ARG A 300 -13.58 14.69 -5.29
N GLN A 301 -14.30 13.76 -5.90
CA GLN A 301 -14.94 12.62 -5.24
C GLN A 301 -15.72 13.01 -3.96
N ALA A 302 -16.46 14.12 -4.01
CA ALA A 302 -16.95 14.84 -2.83
C ALA A 302 -17.70 13.94 -1.82
N VAL A 303 -18.59 13.08 -2.27
CA VAL A 303 -19.35 12.17 -1.38
C VAL A 303 -18.46 11.07 -0.83
N ALA A 304 -17.64 10.40 -1.68
CA ALA A 304 -16.75 9.32 -1.24
C ALA A 304 -15.73 9.79 -0.20
N VAL A 305 -15.13 10.96 -0.44
CA VAL A 305 -14.18 11.61 0.49
C VAL A 305 -14.83 11.85 1.84
N MET A 306 -16.07 12.36 1.86
CA MET A 306 -16.81 12.62 3.09
C MET A 306 -17.14 11.35 3.86
N LEU A 307 -17.72 10.36 3.17
CA LEU A 307 -18.18 9.13 3.84
C LEU A 307 -16.99 8.38 4.44
N GLY A 308 -15.86 8.27 3.69
CA GLY A 308 -14.62 7.70 4.21
C GLY A 308 -14.11 8.47 5.42
N ASN A 309 -14.02 9.80 5.32
CA ASN A 309 -13.54 10.63 6.41
C ASN A 309 -14.46 10.62 7.65
N CYS A 310 -15.79 10.48 7.49
CA CYS A 310 -16.71 10.31 8.61
C CYS A 310 -16.40 9.03 9.39
N TYR A 311 -16.14 7.91 8.72
CA TYR A 311 -15.77 6.67 9.36
C TYR A 311 -14.39 6.76 10.05
N ASP A 312 -13.41 7.35 9.38
CA ASP A 312 -12.08 7.59 9.96
C ASP A 312 -12.15 8.46 11.23
N ASN A 313 -12.97 9.53 11.20
CA ASN A 313 -13.21 10.37 12.39
C ASN A 313 -13.88 9.60 13.53
N TRP A 314 -14.81 8.68 13.22
CA TRP A 314 -15.42 7.85 14.26
C TRP A 314 -14.38 6.95 14.92
N CYS A 315 -13.56 6.26 14.12
CA CYS A 315 -12.47 5.42 14.64
C CYS A 315 -11.49 6.24 15.50
N LEU A 316 -11.06 7.40 15.01
CA LEU A 316 -10.16 8.30 15.73
C LEU A 316 -10.77 8.78 17.05
N ALA A 317 -12.07 9.08 17.06
CA ALA A 317 -12.78 9.44 18.29
C ALA A 317 -12.73 8.32 19.33
N GLN A 318 -12.92 7.05 18.91
CA GLN A 318 -12.86 5.94 19.84
C GLN A 318 -11.45 5.77 20.45
N ILE A 319 -10.40 5.95 19.65
CA ILE A 319 -9.02 5.95 20.15
C ILE A 319 -8.82 7.13 21.11
N ALA A 320 -9.26 8.36 20.76
CA ALA A 320 -9.19 9.53 21.62
C ALA A 320 -9.87 9.29 22.99
N ARG A 321 -11.04 8.66 22.98
CA ARG A 321 -11.74 8.26 24.23
C ARG A 321 -10.92 7.30 25.07
N THR A 322 -10.32 6.30 24.45
CA THR A 322 -9.46 5.33 25.12
C THR A 322 -8.25 5.96 25.76
N LEU A 323 -7.70 7.01 25.12
CA LEU A 323 -6.56 7.80 25.61
C LEU A 323 -6.97 8.96 26.51
N ASN A 324 -8.25 9.05 26.93
CA ASN A 324 -8.80 10.11 27.77
C ASN A 324 -8.68 11.54 27.17
N LYS A 325 -8.61 11.66 25.86
CA LYS A 325 -8.56 12.94 25.11
C LYS A 325 -9.98 13.46 24.86
N THR A 326 -10.65 13.94 25.89
CA THR A 326 -12.10 14.25 25.88
C THR A 326 -12.51 15.28 24.82
N ASP A 327 -11.73 16.34 24.61
CA ASP A 327 -12.08 17.38 23.63
C ASP A 327 -11.93 16.89 22.19
N ASP A 328 -10.88 16.12 21.92
CA ASP A 328 -10.68 15.45 20.62
C ASP A 328 -11.80 14.43 20.36
N TYR A 329 -12.19 13.63 21.37
CA TYR A 329 -13.32 12.73 21.26
C TYR A 329 -14.59 13.48 20.80
N LYS A 330 -14.95 14.58 21.46
CA LYS A 330 -16.14 15.38 21.09
C LYS A 330 -16.01 15.95 19.68
N LYS A 331 -14.83 16.45 19.32
CA LYS A 331 -14.54 17.03 18.01
C LYS A 331 -14.73 15.98 16.91
N PHE A 332 -14.07 14.83 17.02
CA PHE A 332 -14.10 13.78 16.00
C PHE A 332 -15.46 13.08 15.92
N MET A 333 -16.15 12.87 17.05
CA MET A 333 -17.53 12.38 17.05
C MET A 333 -18.45 13.33 16.28
N ARG A 334 -18.33 14.65 16.44
CA ARG A 334 -19.12 15.60 15.65
C ARG A 334 -18.81 15.48 14.16
N MET A 335 -17.53 15.37 13.78
CA MET A 335 -17.12 15.21 12.38
C MET A 335 -17.60 13.90 11.78
N SER A 336 -17.69 12.84 12.55
CA SER A 336 -18.16 11.53 12.08
C SER A 336 -19.65 11.53 11.66
N TYR A 337 -20.44 12.49 12.12
CA TYR A 337 -21.86 12.61 11.75
C TYR A 337 -22.11 13.55 10.56
N THR A 338 -21.10 14.16 9.97
CA THR A 338 -21.26 15.11 8.87
C THR A 338 -21.78 14.46 7.59
N TYR A 339 -21.73 13.13 7.45
CA TYR A 339 -22.37 12.39 6.34
C TYR A 339 -23.87 12.73 6.20
N ARG A 340 -24.54 13.10 7.30
CA ARG A 340 -25.96 13.50 7.30
C ARG A 340 -26.22 14.74 6.43
N ASN A 341 -25.20 15.60 6.26
CA ASN A 341 -25.31 16.81 5.46
C ASN A 341 -25.44 16.54 3.96
N VAL A 342 -25.04 15.37 3.49
CA VAL A 342 -25.16 14.95 2.08
C VAL A 342 -26.22 13.85 1.88
N TYR A 343 -26.93 13.46 2.93
CA TYR A 343 -28.07 12.57 2.81
C TYR A 343 -29.30 13.35 2.30
N ASN A 344 -29.86 12.89 1.20
CA ASN A 344 -31.10 13.42 0.63
C ASN A 344 -32.28 12.51 0.99
N ALA A 345 -33.15 12.96 1.89
CA ALA A 345 -34.30 12.18 2.36
C ALA A 345 -35.34 11.91 1.27
N GLU A 346 -35.43 12.74 0.22
CA GLU A 346 -36.36 12.55 -0.88
C GLU A 346 -35.97 11.39 -1.79
N THR A 347 -34.63 11.20 -2.01
CA THR A 347 -34.13 10.12 -2.85
C THR A 347 -33.72 8.89 -2.07
N GLY A 348 -33.40 9.03 -0.76
CA GLY A 348 -32.89 7.98 0.09
C GLY A 348 -31.39 7.68 -0.15
N PHE A 349 -30.66 8.56 -0.87
CA PHE A 349 -29.25 8.38 -1.21
C PHE A 349 -28.36 9.50 -0.66
N PHE A 350 -27.07 9.24 -0.57
CA PHE A 350 -26.06 10.29 -0.42
C PHE A 350 -25.90 11.04 -1.74
N HIS A 351 -26.06 12.35 -1.69
CA HIS A 351 -26.15 13.20 -2.85
C HIS A 351 -25.13 14.35 -2.75
N PRO A 352 -24.32 14.63 -3.77
CA PRO A 352 -23.35 15.70 -3.74
C PRO A 352 -24.05 17.07 -3.62
N LYS A 353 -23.41 18.00 -2.91
CA LYS A 353 -23.83 19.40 -2.79
C LYS A 353 -22.82 20.33 -3.43
N ASN A 354 -23.30 21.38 -4.09
CA ASN A 354 -22.47 22.47 -4.53
C ASN A 354 -22.08 23.40 -3.36
N LYS A 355 -21.20 24.36 -3.63
CA LYS A 355 -20.72 25.32 -2.61
C LYS A 355 -21.83 26.12 -1.91
N ASP A 356 -23.00 26.27 -2.54
CA ASP A 356 -24.17 26.98 -1.96
C ASP A 356 -25.03 26.05 -1.07
N GLY A 357 -24.63 24.78 -0.91
CA GLY A 357 -25.34 23.80 -0.09
C GLY A 357 -26.55 23.16 -0.77
N LYS A 358 -26.73 23.39 -2.06
CA LYS A 358 -27.82 22.79 -2.85
C LYS A 358 -27.38 21.45 -3.40
N PHE A 359 -28.26 20.47 -3.38
CA PHE A 359 -28.04 19.19 -4.06
C PHE A 359 -27.86 19.40 -5.56
N ILE A 360 -26.94 18.65 -6.16
CA ILE A 360 -26.62 18.75 -7.59
C ILE A 360 -27.65 17.99 -8.40
N GLU A 361 -28.20 18.63 -9.44
CA GLU A 361 -29.12 18.04 -10.39
C GLU A 361 -28.57 18.15 -11.83
N PRO A 362 -28.86 17.18 -12.72
CA PRO A 362 -29.57 15.92 -12.45
C PRO A 362 -28.76 14.94 -11.64
N PHE A 363 -29.39 14.12 -10.79
CA PHE A 363 -28.76 13.07 -10.01
C PHE A 363 -29.11 11.68 -10.53
N ASP A 364 -28.11 10.89 -10.92
CA ASP A 364 -28.25 9.47 -11.22
C ASP A 364 -27.41 8.64 -10.23
N TYR A 365 -28.08 7.91 -9.35
CA TYR A 365 -27.41 7.07 -8.35
C TYR A 365 -26.59 5.91 -8.96
N ARG A 366 -26.78 5.59 -10.24
CA ARG A 366 -26.03 4.58 -10.97
C ARG A 366 -24.75 5.13 -11.59
N TYR A 367 -24.61 6.44 -11.64
CA TYR A 367 -23.44 7.06 -12.23
C TYR A 367 -22.23 6.99 -11.29
N SER A 368 -21.19 6.30 -11.72
CA SER A 368 -19.89 6.23 -11.03
C SER A 368 -18.88 7.04 -11.82
N GLY A 369 -18.73 8.31 -11.57
CA GLY A 369 -17.77 9.12 -12.33
C GLY A 369 -17.49 10.47 -11.72
N GLY A 370 -16.28 10.70 -11.53
CA GLY A 370 -15.41 11.83 -11.32
C GLY A 370 -15.90 13.09 -10.61
N GLN A 371 -17.03 13.67 -10.81
CA GLN A 371 -17.23 15.06 -10.37
C GLN A 371 -18.08 15.29 -9.13
N GLY A 372 -18.65 14.43 -8.55
CA GLY A 372 -19.51 14.60 -7.40
C GLY A 372 -20.10 13.27 -7.04
N ALA A 373 -20.01 12.35 -7.97
CA ALA A 373 -20.48 11.01 -7.76
C ALA A 373 -19.48 10.23 -6.92
N PRO A 374 -19.91 9.51 -5.93
CA PRO A 374 -19.12 8.57 -5.18
C PRO A 374 -18.81 7.37 -6.05
N VAL A 375 -17.54 7.02 -6.17
CA VAL A 375 -17.11 5.86 -6.94
C VAL A 375 -17.64 4.56 -6.33
N SER A 376 -17.89 4.50 -5.02
CA SER A 376 -18.20 3.24 -4.33
C SER A 376 -19.38 3.28 -3.38
N TYR A 377 -19.93 4.44 -3.05
CA TYR A 377 -20.90 4.57 -1.95
C TYR A 377 -22.29 5.02 -2.35
N THR A 378 -22.55 5.45 -3.60
CA THR A 378 -23.89 5.83 -4.08
C THR A 378 -24.84 4.67 -4.10
N HIS A 379 -24.34 3.43 -4.19
CA HIS A 379 -25.17 2.23 -4.23
C HIS A 379 -25.65 1.77 -2.85
N LEU A 380 -25.06 2.29 -1.78
CA LEU A 380 -25.50 2.01 -0.42
C LEU A 380 -26.63 2.97 -0.05
N ARG A 381 -27.80 2.43 0.23
CA ARG A 381 -28.86 3.20 0.87
C ARG A 381 -28.37 3.65 2.24
N ALA A 382 -28.64 4.90 2.61
CA ALA A 382 -28.10 5.48 3.84
C ALA A 382 -28.51 4.75 5.13
N HIS A 383 -29.63 4.03 5.13
CA HIS A 383 -30.07 3.25 6.28
C HIS A 383 -29.35 1.89 6.45
N GLU A 384 -28.54 1.45 5.48
CA GLU A 384 -27.68 0.27 5.59
C GLU A 384 -26.37 0.57 6.32
N THR A 385 -26.11 1.85 6.58
CA THR A 385 -24.91 2.35 7.26
C THR A 385 -25.16 2.85 8.68
N SER A 386 -26.36 2.69 9.20
CA SER A 386 -26.74 3.12 10.57
C SER A 386 -26.41 2.07 11.64
#